data_5bce7139a40d00f52ccb9752c5020e05
#
_entry.id   5bce7139a40d00f52ccb9752c5020e05
#
_cell.length_a   1.000
_cell.length_b   1.000
_cell.length_c   1.000
_cell.angle_alpha   90.00
_cell.angle_beta   90.00
_cell.angle_gamma   90.00
#
_symmetry.space_group_name_H-M   'P 1'
#
loop_
_entity.id
_entity.type
_entity.pdbx_description
1 polymer ?
#
loop_
_entity_poly.entity_id
_entity_poly.type
_entity_poly.pdbx_seq_one_letter_code
_entity_poly.pdbx_strand_id
1 'polypeptide(L)'
;RNVEQLKLSAQARFWPGNLFTQDFGEAAFDLIILPQVLNVLRPEDLPGIFRRVARALKPDGILVIAEYVLHERRDGPLDHLYFGLRRFLTNEGDLLSHSEYAALLADVGLTASVCLPLPTQELVLAARPGVKLPTQLAPPPRAAA
;
A
#
# COMPACT_ATOMS: atom_id res chain seq x y z
N ARG A 1 -17.46 12.39 9.95
CA ARG A 1 -18.71 12.94 9.33
C ARG A 1 -19.29 11.98 8.27
N ASN A 2 -18.52 11.50 7.30
CA ASN A 2 -19.02 10.58 6.26
C ASN A 2 -19.44 9.22 6.84
N VAL A 3 -18.69 8.65 7.77
CA VAL A 3 -19.00 7.38 8.45
C VAL A 3 -20.32 7.45 9.21
N GLU A 4 -20.60 8.55 9.87
CA GLU A 4 -21.86 8.80 10.59
C GLU A 4 -23.03 8.94 9.62
N GLN A 5 -22.85 9.72 8.55
CA GLN A 5 -23.88 9.90 7.51
C GLN A 5 -24.26 8.58 6.83
N LEU A 6 -23.27 7.70 6.61
CA LEU A 6 -23.48 6.38 6.01
C LEU A 6 -23.91 5.31 7.03
N LYS A 7 -24.10 5.68 8.31
CA LYS A 7 -24.47 4.77 9.42
C LYS A 7 -23.46 3.62 9.61
N LEU A 8 -22.19 3.86 9.32
CA LEU A 8 -21.11 2.88 9.41
C LEU A 8 -20.30 2.97 10.72
N SER A 9 -20.76 3.77 11.69
CA SER A 9 -20.02 4.03 12.95
C SER A 9 -19.78 2.77 13.79
N ALA A 10 -20.58 1.73 13.63
CA ALA A 10 -20.36 0.44 14.27
C ALA A 10 -19.30 -0.42 13.57
N GLN A 11 -18.98 -0.10 12.31
CA GLN A 11 -18.05 -0.89 11.46
C GLN A 11 -16.74 -0.15 11.17
N ALA A 12 -16.68 1.17 11.44
CA ALA A 12 -15.51 1.99 11.17
C ALA A 12 -15.08 2.77 12.41
N ARG A 13 -13.81 2.69 12.73
CA ARG A 13 -13.19 3.41 13.84
C ARG A 13 -12.08 4.31 13.32
N PHE A 14 -12.12 5.59 13.69
CA PHE A 14 -11.01 6.51 13.49
C PHE A 14 -9.97 6.33 14.58
N TRP A 15 -8.71 6.19 14.16
CA TRP A 15 -7.58 6.06 15.05
C TRP A 15 -6.54 7.14 14.68
N PRO A 16 -6.65 8.34 15.24
CA PRO A 16 -5.70 9.40 14.95
C PRO A 16 -4.33 9.06 15.52
N GLY A 17 -3.29 9.34 14.74
CA GLY A 17 -1.91 9.07 15.16
C GLY A 17 -0.91 9.46 14.08
N ASN A 18 0.36 9.34 14.44
CA ASN A 18 1.47 9.56 13.51
C ASN A 18 1.94 8.20 12.97
N LEU A 19 1.95 8.06 11.65
CA LEU A 19 2.37 6.83 10.96
C LEU A 19 3.77 6.34 11.37
N PHE A 20 4.66 7.28 11.73
CA PHE A 20 6.05 6.95 12.14
C PHE A 20 6.16 6.37 13.56
N THR A 21 5.21 6.66 14.44
CA THR A 21 5.30 6.31 15.86
C THR A 21 4.14 5.48 16.36
N GLN A 22 3.04 5.43 15.58
CA GLN A 22 1.84 4.69 15.97
C GLN A 22 2.14 3.19 16.07
N ASP A 23 1.77 2.59 17.19
CA ASP A 23 1.73 1.13 17.34
C ASP A 23 0.40 0.61 16.80
N PHE A 24 0.47 -0.26 15.80
CA PHE A 24 -0.69 -0.92 15.20
C PHE A 24 -1.02 -2.26 15.86
N GLY A 25 -0.25 -2.66 16.90
CA GLY A 25 -0.39 -3.96 17.55
C GLY A 25 0.38 -5.06 16.83
N GLU A 26 0.06 -6.30 17.19
CA GLU A 26 0.68 -7.50 16.62
C GLU A 26 -0.41 -8.47 16.15
N ALA A 27 -0.27 -9.00 14.94
CA ALA A 27 -1.22 -9.94 14.32
C ALA A 27 -2.69 -9.49 14.47
N ALA A 28 -2.96 -8.19 14.31
CA ALA A 28 -4.25 -7.57 14.57
C ALA A 28 -5.15 -7.50 13.33
N PHE A 29 -4.55 -7.45 12.15
CA PHE A 29 -5.28 -7.16 10.90
C PHE A 29 -5.16 -8.28 9.88
N ASP A 30 -6.29 -8.65 9.26
CA ASP A 30 -6.34 -9.55 8.11
C ASP A 30 -5.92 -8.85 6.82
N LEU A 31 -6.18 -7.54 6.75
CA LEU A 31 -5.88 -6.69 5.60
C LEU A 31 -5.41 -5.32 6.09
N ILE A 32 -4.31 -4.83 5.53
CA ILE A 32 -3.86 -3.44 5.67
C ILE A 32 -3.79 -2.81 4.29
N ILE A 33 -4.33 -1.61 4.15
CA ILE A 33 -4.31 -0.86 2.89
C ILE A 33 -3.57 0.45 3.10
N LEU A 34 -2.57 0.73 2.27
CA LEU A 34 -1.81 1.98 2.24
C LEU A 34 -2.07 2.71 0.91
N PRO A 35 -3.14 3.53 0.83
CA PRO A 35 -3.49 4.22 -0.40
C PRO A 35 -2.83 5.59 -0.48
N GLN A 36 -1.98 5.82 -1.47
CA GLN A 36 -1.37 7.13 -1.80
C GLN A 36 -0.69 7.83 -0.60
N VAL A 37 -0.06 7.04 0.28
CA VAL A 37 0.59 7.56 1.49
C VAL A 37 2.11 7.42 1.45
N LEU A 38 2.63 6.43 0.71
CA LEU A 38 4.07 6.16 0.70
C LEU A 38 4.83 7.14 -0.20
N ASN A 39 4.21 7.60 -1.27
CA ASN A 39 4.80 8.54 -2.23
C ASN A 39 5.10 9.95 -1.67
N VAL A 40 4.61 10.30 -0.48
CA VAL A 40 4.91 11.58 0.19
C VAL A 40 5.98 11.43 1.28
N LEU A 41 6.48 10.23 1.50
CA LEU A 41 7.48 9.91 2.50
C LEU A 41 8.84 9.75 1.85
N ARG A 42 9.89 10.02 2.61
CA ARG A 42 11.24 9.78 2.12
C ARG A 42 11.52 8.27 2.04
N PRO A 43 12.24 7.79 1.02
CA PRO A 43 12.53 6.37 0.87
C PRO A 43 13.18 5.73 2.11
N GLU A 44 14.04 6.47 2.83
CA GLU A 44 14.70 5.99 4.05
C GLU A 44 13.74 5.73 5.23
N ASP A 45 12.54 6.29 5.20
CA ASP A 45 11.51 6.11 6.24
C ASP A 45 10.68 4.83 6.04
N LEU A 46 10.59 4.34 4.79
CA LEU A 46 9.73 3.21 4.41
C LEU A 46 10.04 1.91 5.16
N PRO A 47 11.31 1.50 5.38
CA PRO A 47 11.61 0.28 6.12
C PRO A 47 11.03 0.27 7.55
N GLY A 48 11.01 1.44 8.21
CA GLY A 48 10.40 1.58 9.54
C GLY A 48 8.89 1.37 9.54
N ILE A 49 8.21 1.87 8.51
CA ILE A 49 6.77 1.71 8.33
C ILE A 49 6.44 0.25 8.01
N PHE A 50 7.15 -0.37 7.05
CA PHE A 50 6.90 -1.76 6.68
C PHE A 50 7.13 -2.74 7.83
N ARG A 51 8.12 -2.51 8.71
CA ARG A 51 8.29 -3.33 9.92
C ARG A 51 7.05 -3.28 10.83
N ARG A 52 6.48 -2.09 11.07
CA ARG A 52 5.26 -1.96 11.90
C ARG A 52 4.04 -2.58 11.23
N VAL A 53 3.89 -2.37 9.94
CA VAL A 53 2.81 -2.96 9.14
C VAL A 53 2.90 -4.49 9.14
N ALA A 54 4.08 -5.05 8.86
CA ALA A 54 4.30 -6.50 8.84
C ALA A 54 4.04 -7.14 10.22
N ARG A 55 4.41 -6.46 11.32
CA ARG A 55 4.10 -6.93 12.68
C ARG A 55 2.59 -6.94 12.95
N ALA A 56 1.88 -5.93 12.47
CA ALA A 56 0.44 -5.77 12.68
C ALA A 56 -0.41 -6.74 11.83
N LEU A 57 0.12 -7.23 10.71
CA LEU A 57 -0.55 -8.23 9.88
C LEU A 57 -0.58 -9.59 10.57
N LYS A 58 -1.73 -10.26 10.51
CA LYS A 58 -1.87 -11.68 10.86
C LYS A 58 -0.98 -12.56 9.97
N PRO A 59 -0.70 -13.83 10.37
CA PRO A 59 0.14 -14.74 9.56
C PRO A 59 -0.33 -14.92 8.12
N ASP A 60 -1.63 -14.92 7.89
CA ASP A 60 -2.31 -15.05 6.60
C ASP A 60 -2.81 -13.71 6.03
N GLY A 61 -2.47 -12.61 6.70
CA GLY A 61 -2.88 -11.25 6.32
C GLY A 61 -2.20 -10.77 5.04
N ILE A 62 -2.88 -9.84 4.35
CA ILE A 62 -2.43 -9.23 3.09
C ILE A 62 -2.21 -7.73 3.29
N LEU A 63 -1.07 -7.24 2.83
CA LEU A 63 -0.81 -5.81 2.64
C LEU A 63 -1.18 -5.42 1.21
N VAL A 64 -1.92 -4.33 1.06
CA VAL A 64 -2.23 -3.69 -0.24
C VAL A 64 -1.66 -2.29 -0.24
N ILE A 65 -0.78 -2.00 -1.17
CA ILE A 65 -0.25 -0.66 -1.45
C ILE A 65 -0.90 -0.18 -2.74
N ALA A 66 -1.63 0.91 -2.70
CA ALA A 66 -2.27 1.50 -3.88
C ALA A 66 -1.52 2.78 -4.25
N GLU A 67 -0.65 2.71 -5.24
CA GLU A 67 0.31 3.78 -5.58
C GLU A 67 0.55 3.90 -7.08
N TYR A 68 1.19 4.98 -7.48
CA TYR A 68 1.81 5.12 -8.79
C TYR A 68 3.13 4.36 -8.79
N VAL A 69 3.19 3.22 -9.49
CA VAL A 69 4.38 2.38 -9.58
C VAL A 69 5.12 2.65 -10.88
N LEU A 70 6.44 2.81 -10.81
CA LEU A 70 7.27 3.03 -11.99
C LEU A 70 7.60 1.71 -12.70
N HIS A 71 7.87 1.80 -13.99
CA HIS A 71 8.55 0.71 -14.70
C HIS A 71 9.90 0.44 -14.06
N GLU A 72 10.41 -0.79 -14.22
CA GLU A 72 11.71 -1.20 -13.66
C GLU A 72 12.90 -0.35 -14.18
N ARG A 73 12.79 0.20 -15.39
CA ARG A 73 13.79 1.12 -15.95
C ARG A 73 13.58 2.58 -15.56
N ARG A 74 12.54 2.89 -14.80
CA ARG A 74 12.13 4.25 -14.47
C ARG A 74 11.88 5.14 -15.70
N ASP A 75 11.41 4.54 -16.80
CA ASP A 75 11.11 5.20 -18.07
C ASP A 75 9.61 5.39 -18.34
N GLY A 76 8.79 5.20 -17.34
CA GLY A 76 7.35 5.37 -17.42
C GLY A 76 6.59 4.71 -16.27
N PRO A 77 5.26 4.73 -16.31
CA PRO A 77 4.42 5.52 -17.21
C PRO A 77 4.68 7.04 -17.13
N LEU A 78 4.40 7.81 -18.21
CA LEU A 78 4.78 9.23 -18.27
C LEU A 78 4.09 10.09 -17.21
N ASP A 79 2.82 9.84 -16.95
CA ASP A 79 2.04 10.51 -15.89
C ASP A 79 2.58 10.19 -14.50
N HIS A 80 3.04 8.96 -14.25
CA HIS A 80 3.72 8.59 -13.01
C HIS A 80 5.06 9.32 -12.85
N LEU A 81 5.84 9.45 -13.93
CA LEU A 81 7.10 10.21 -13.90
C LEU A 81 6.86 11.69 -13.54
N TYR A 82 5.84 12.33 -14.13
CA TYR A 82 5.46 13.69 -13.77
C TYR A 82 5.01 13.81 -12.31
N PHE A 83 4.23 12.84 -11.84
CA PHE A 83 3.80 12.80 -10.46
C PHE A 83 4.98 12.62 -9.51
N GLY A 84 5.91 11.71 -9.82
CA GLY A 84 7.14 11.48 -9.06
C GLY A 84 8.04 12.71 -8.99
N LEU A 85 8.26 13.38 -10.12
CA LEU A 85 9.01 14.64 -10.15
C LEU A 85 8.39 15.71 -9.23
N ARG A 86 7.06 15.85 -9.27
CA ARG A 86 6.36 16.77 -8.37
C ARG A 86 6.56 16.38 -6.90
N ARG A 87 6.50 15.09 -6.56
CA ARG A 87 6.73 14.61 -5.19
C ARG A 87 8.14 14.88 -4.71
N PHE A 88 9.14 14.59 -5.52
CA PHE A 88 10.52 14.91 -5.24
C PHE A 88 10.74 16.41 -4.94
N LEU A 89 10.15 17.30 -5.76
CA LEU A 89 10.31 18.74 -5.59
C LEU A 89 9.53 19.33 -4.40
N THR A 90 8.50 18.65 -3.91
CA THR A 90 7.60 19.23 -2.87
C THR A 90 7.72 18.57 -1.50
N ASN A 91 8.07 17.29 -1.43
CA ASN A 91 7.99 16.51 -0.19
C ASN A 91 9.21 15.62 0.05
N GLU A 92 10.23 15.67 -0.82
CA GLU A 92 11.37 14.72 -0.82
C GLU A 92 10.92 13.24 -0.98
N GLY A 93 9.68 13.01 -1.40
CA GLY A 93 9.13 11.70 -1.69
C GLY A 93 9.58 11.18 -3.05
N ASP A 94 9.45 9.88 -3.26
CA ASP A 94 9.76 9.23 -4.53
C ASP A 94 8.71 8.18 -4.87
N LEU A 95 8.68 7.79 -6.15
CA LEU A 95 7.91 6.63 -6.61
C LEU A 95 8.87 5.46 -6.79
N LEU A 96 8.38 4.28 -6.46
CA LEU A 96 9.15 3.04 -6.55
C LEU A 96 8.62 2.17 -7.70
N SER A 97 9.49 1.32 -8.23
CA SER A 97 9.10 0.21 -9.10
C SER A 97 8.56 -0.97 -8.26
N HIS A 98 7.98 -1.97 -8.93
CA HIS A 98 7.52 -3.17 -8.24
C HIS A 98 8.67 -3.92 -7.57
N SER A 99 9.83 -4.04 -8.22
CA SER A 99 11.00 -4.72 -7.65
C SER A 99 11.55 -4.00 -6.40
N GLU A 100 11.53 -2.67 -6.40
CA GLU A 100 11.94 -1.87 -5.23
C GLU A 100 10.97 -2.09 -4.04
N TYR A 101 9.66 -2.09 -4.30
CA TYR A 101 8.68 -2.48 -3.26
C TYR A 101 8.92 -3.91 -2.78
N ALA A 102 9.10 -4.85 -3.69
CA ALA A 102 9.31 -6.27 -3.35
C ALA A 102 10.57 -6.47 -2.48
N ALA A 103 11.64 -5.75 -2.76
CA ALA A 103 12.86 -5.78 -1.93
C ALA A 103 12.61 -5.28 -0.51
N LEU A 104 11.99 -4.09 -0.36
CA LEU A 104 11.65 -3.52 0.94
C LEU A 104 10.70 -4.41 1.75
N LEU A 105 9.76 -5.07 1.08
CA LEU A 105 8.78 -5.96 1.71
C LEU A 105 9.42 -7.30 2.11
N ALA A 106 10.36 -7.81 1.31
CA ALA A 106 11.11 -9.02 1.63
C ALA A 106 11.95 -8.86 2.92
N ASP A 107 12.53 -7.69 3.16
CA ASP A 107 13.28 -7.37 4.38
C ASP A 107 12.44 -7.48 5.68
N VAL A 108 11.13 -7.46 5.55
CA VAL A 108 10.18 -7.61 6.68
C VAL A 108 9.39 -8.92 6.62
N GLY A 109 9.82 -9.87 5.77
CA GLY A 109 9.22 -11.21 5.67
C GLY A 109 7.96 -11.30 4.81
N LEU A 110 7.63 -10.25 4.04
CA LEU A 110 6.52 -10.25 3.07
C LEU A 110 7.07 -10.55 1.67
N THR A 111 7.50 -11.80 1.44
CA THR A 111 8.21 -12.21 0.22
C THR A 111 7.30 -12.59 -0.94
N ALA A 112 6.02 -12.88 -0.69
CA ALA A 112 5.04 -13.04 -1.76
C ALA A 112 4.55 -11.65 -2.19
N SER A 113 4.76 -11.26 -3.45
CA SER A 113 4.26 -9.99 -3.97
C SER A 113 3.76 -10.09 -5.41
N VAL A 114 2.74 -9.30 -5.71
CA VAL A 114 2.11 -9.19 -7.04
C VAL A 114 1.78 -7.72 -7.29
N CYS A 115 2.04 -7.24 -8.51
CA CYS A 115 1.62 -5.91 -8.95
C CYS A 115 0.45 -6.04 -9.93
N LEU A 116 -0.68 -5.42 -9.61
CA LEU A 116 -1.90 -5.46 -10.41
C LEU A 116 -2.26 -4.06 -10.92
N PRO A 117 -2.46 -3.87 -12.23
CA PRO A 117 -2.79 -2.56 -12.78
C PRO A 117 -4.23 -2.16 -12.44
N LEU A 118 -4.41 -0.88 -12.17
CA LEU A 118 -5.68 -0.16 -12.14
C LEU A 118 -5.68 0.91 -13.26
N PRO A 119 -6.82 1.54 -13.57
CA PRO A 119 -6.88 2.56 -14.62
C PRO A 119 -5.92 3.75 -14.44
N THR A 120 -5.57 4.10 -13.21
CA THR A 120 -4.77 5.30 -12.90
C THR A 120 -3.59 5.06 -11.95
N GLN A 121 -3.45 3.86 -11.42
CA GLN A 121 -2.40 3.49 -10.46
C GLN A 121 -2.26 1.96 -10.45
N GLU A 122 -1.39 1.43 -9.61
CA GLU A 122 -1.23 0.00 -9.40
C GLU A 122 -1.55 -0.40 -7.96
N LEU A 123 -1.87 -1.68 -7.78
CA LEU A 123 -1.90 -2.33 -6.48
C LEU A 123 -0.69 -3.25 -6.34
N VAL A 124 0.18 -2.95 -5.41
CA VAL A 124 1.19 -3.91 -4.95
C VAL A 124 0.60 -4.67 -3.76
N LEU A 125 0.33 -5.95 -3.96
CA LEU A 125 -0.11 -6.85 -2.90
C LEU A 125 1.09 -7.60 -2.37
N ALA A 126 1.18 -7.75 -1.05
CA ALA A 126 2.26 -8.49 -0.42
C ALA A 126 1.76 -9.30 0.78
N ALA A 127 2.38 -10.46 0.99
CA ALA A 127 2.06 -11.35 2.10
C ALA A 127 3.28 -12.20 2.50
N ARG A 128 3.14 -12.94 3.60
CA ARG A 128 4.13 -13.94 4.00
C ARG A 128 4.16 -15.11 3.03
N PRO A 129 5.25 -15.89 3.00
CA PRO A 129 5.35 -17.09 2.17
C PRO A 129 4.18 -18.05 2.43
N GLY A 130 3.62 -18.63 1.33
CA GLY A 130 2.53 -19.57 1.38
C GLY A 130 1.12 -18.96 1.33
N VAL A 131 0.97 -17.66 1.54
CA VAL A 131 -0.31 -16.95 1.34
C VAL A 131 -0.56 -16.77 -0.15
N LYS A 132 -1.74 -17.18 -0.61
CA LYS A 132 -2.14 -16.99 -2.02
C LYS A 132 -2.59 -15.56 -2.26
N LEU A 133 -1.90 -14.86 -3.12
CA LEU A 133 -2.31 -13.55 -3.60
C LEU A 133 -3.14 -13.68 -4.89
N PRO A 134 -4.15 -12.81 -5.09
CA PRO A 134 -4.87 -12.76 -6.36
C PRO A 134 -3.93 -12.29 -7.48
N THR A 135 -4.06 -12.90 -8.65
CA THR A 135 -3.30 -12.53 -9.86
C THR A 135 -4.08 -11.60 -10.79
N GLN A 136 -5.33 -11.35 -10.46
CA GLN A 136 -6.21 -10.41 -11.15
C GLN A 136 -7.29 -9.89 -10.20
N LEU A 137 -7.80 -8.71 -10.47
CA LEU A 137 -8.92 -8.15 -9.72
C LEU A 137 -10.24 -8.72 -10.25
N ALA A 138 -11.14 -9.05 -9.32
CA ALA A 138 -12.51 -9.35 -9.70
C ALA A 138 -13.16 -8.10 -10.33
N PRO A 139 -14.01 -8.24 -11.34
CA PRO A 139 -14.77 -7.12 -11.87
C PRO A 139 -15.62 -6.51 -10.74
N PRO A 140 -15.82 -5.17 -10.73
CA PRO A 140 -16.67 -4.54 -9.74
C PRO A 140 -18.07 -5.15 -9.79
N PRO A 141 -18.75 -5.29 -8.65
CA PRO A 141 -20.14 -5.76 -8.64
C PRO A 141 -20.96 -4.82 -9.53
N ARG A 142 -21.77 -5.41 -10.42
CA ARG A 142 -22.70 -4.62 -11.23
C ARG A 142 -23.56 -3.80 -10.30
N ALA A 143 -23.61 -2.48 -10.52
CA ALA A 143 -24.55 -1.63 -9.80
C ALA A 143 -25.95 -2.25 -9.95
N ALA A 144 -26.61 -2.50 -8.84
CA ALA A 144 -28.00 -2.90 -8.87
C ALA A 144 -28.79 -1.76 -9.53
N ALA A 145 -29.45 -2.08 -10.63
CA ALA A 145 -30.29 -1.14 -11.39
C ALA A 145 -31.53 -0.74 -10.57
#